data_ddd3eaf2056a4a8ea017121caf3ebdd0
#
_entry.id   ddd3eaf2056a4a8ea017121caf3ebdd0
#
_cell.length_a   1.000
_cell.length_b   1.000
_cell.length_c   1.000
_cell.angle_alpha   90.00
_cell.angle_beta   90.00
_cell.angle_gamma   90.00
#
_symmetry.space_group_name_H-M   'P 1'
#
loop_
_entity.id
_entity.type
_entity.pdbx_description
1 polymer ?
#
loop_
_entity_poly.entity_id
_entity_poly.type
_entity_poly.pdbx_seq_one_letter_code
_entity_poly.pdbx_strand_id
1 'polypeptide(L)'
;MRKIPRNDSTAVPRYLIFFDTESKAIPLKNRKGATRHVLRLGVAVIGRWRNGKLTNRKVIRFTKAAQFWRVVKGYLRKRQTVWLFAHNIGFDLTLCKLWDLMEHGHFTLSAPGRKRKVDIAPGEQNRVGSGIFKVISNFL
;
A
#
# COMPACT_ATOMS: atom_id res chain seq x y z
N MET A 1 8.36 32.77 12.81
CA MET A 1 7.85 31.48 13.31
C MET A 1 6.72 30.99 12.42
N ARG A 2 6.89 29.91 11.67
CA ARG A 2 5.78 29.34 10.87
C ARG A 2 4.81 28.64 11.82
N LYS A 3 3.59 29.15 11.91
CA LYS A 3 2.51 28.44 12.61
C LYS A 3 2.24 27.13 11.86
N ILE A 4 2.39 26.01 12.53
CA ILE A 4 1.96 24.70 12.01
C ILE A 4 0.43 24.77 11.95
N PRO A 5 -0.18 24.64 10.76
CA PRO A 5 -1.63 24.65 10.67
C PRO A 5 -2.20 23.48 11.47
N ARG A 6 -3.27 23.74 12.19
CA ARG A 6 -3.99 22.73 12.96
C ARG A 6 -4.45 21.62 12.01
N ASN A 7 -4.18 20.39 12.38
CA ASN A 7 -4.65 19.26 11.60
C ASN A 7 -6.13 19.00 11.90
N ASP A 8 -6.99 19.55 11.09
CA ASP A 8 -8.44 19.41 11.25
C ASP A 8 -8.98 18.04 10.75
N SER A 9 -8.11 17.18 10.25
CA SER A 9 -8.50 15.85 9.81
C SER A 9 -8.49 14.87 10.98
N THR A 10 -9.65 14.63 11.55
CA THR A 10 -9.92 13.57 12.55
C THR A 10 -10.12 12.18 11.91
N ALA A 11 -9.82 12.02 10.63
CA ALA A 11 -9.97 10.74 9.95
C ALA A 11 -8.99 9.71 10.52
N VAL A 12 -9.49 8.88 11.43
CA VAL A 12 -8.76 7.75 11.99
C VAL A 12 -8.86 6.59 11.00
N PRO A 13 -7.75 5.94 10.62
CA PRO A 13 -7.80 4.78 9.76
C PRO A 13 -8.54 3.65 10.47
N ARG A 14 -9.36 2.91 9.73
CA ARG A 14 -10.03 1.75 10.30
C ARG A 14 -9.13 0.53 10.32
N TYR A 15 -8.33 0.36 9.28
CA TYR A 15 -7.39 -0.74 9.15
C TYR A 15 -5.98 -0.23 8.91
N LEU A 16 -5.03 -0.88 9.54
CA LEU A 16 -3.61 -0.69 9.33
C LEU A 16 -3.01 -1.97 8.76
N ILE A 17 -2.18 -1.83 7.74
CA ILE A 17 -1.44 -2.94 7.13
C ILE A 17 0.03 -2.60 7.20
N PHE A 18 0.77 -3.38 7.96
CA PHE A 18 2.22 -3.34 8.02
C PHE A 18 2.75 -4.47 7.15
N PHE A 19 3.62 -4.17 6.21
CA PHE A 19 4.16 -5.20 5.34
C PHE A 19 5.64 -5.01 5.10
N ASP A 20 6.28 -6.10 4.78
CA ASP A 20 7.69 -6.16 4.41
C ASP A 20 7.87 -7.17 3.30
N THR A 21 8.83 -6.93 2.41
CA THR A 21 9.08 -7.78 1.26
C THR A 21 10.53 -8.18 1.15
N GLU A 22 10.76 -9.39 0.67
CA GLU A 22 12.06 -9.88 0.26
C GLU A 22 12.11 -10.03 -1.25
N SER A 23 13.22 -9.61 -1.83
CA SER A 23 13.47 -9.74 -3.26
C SER A 23 14.51 -10.80 -3.58
N LYS A 24 14.47 -11.27 -4.80
CA LYS A 24 15.58 -12.00 -5.42
C LYS A 24 16.05 -11.25 -6.66
N ALA A 25 17.36 -11.23 -6.86
CA ALA A 25 17.97 -10.68 -8.07
C ALA A 25 17.88 -11.69 -9.21
N ILE A 26 17.41 -11.24 -10.36
CA ILE A 26 17.36 -12.02 -11.60
C ILE A 26 18.26 -11.34 -12.63
N PRO A 27 19.22 -12.05 -13.25
CA PRO A 27 20.04 -11.49 -14.32
C PRO A 27 19.18 -11.04 -15.50
N LEU A 28 19.50 -9.88 -16.05
CA LEU A 28 18.87 -9.39 -17.27
C LEU A 28 19.57 -10.00 -18.49
N LYS A 29 18.77 -10.63 -19.36
CA LYS A 29 19.27 -11.27 -20.59
C LYS A 29 19.97 -10.29 -21.54
N ASN A 30 19.52 -9.04 -21.55
CA ASN A 30 19.94 -8.01 -22.52
C ASN A 30 21.07 -7.09 -22.02
N ARG A 31 21.51 -7.24 -20.78
CA ARG A 31 22.60 -6.44 -20.20
C ARG A 31 23.48 -7.31 -19.31
N LYS A 32 24.70 -7.57 -19.78
CA LYS A 32 25.71 -8.30 -19.01
C LYS A 32 25.97 -7.59 -17.68
N GLY A 33 25.88 -8.32 -16.58
CA GLY A 33 26.11 -7.80 -15.23
C GLY A 33 24.95 -7.02 -14.60
N ALA A 34 23.86 -6.78 -15.33
CA ALA A 34 22.68 -6.13 -14.79
C ALA A 34 21.68 -7.14 -14.23
N THR A 35 21.08 -6.80 -13.10
CA THR A 35 20.04 -7.60 -12.44
C THR A 35 18.79 -6.77 -12.19
N ARG A 36 17.65 -7.42 -12.13
CA ARG A 36 16.40 -6.83 -11.62
C ARG A 36 15.96 -7.55 -10.35
N HIS A 37 15.40 -6.83 -9.43
CA HIS A 37 14.79 -7.40 -8.25
C HIS A 37 13.34 -7.76 -8.52
N VAL A 38 12.94 -8.95 -8.12
CA VAL A 38 11.55 -9.42 -8.17
C VAL A 38 11.13 -9.89 -6.80
N LEU A 39 9.84 -9.83 -6.53
CA LEU A 39 9.27 -10.30 -5.27
C LEU A 39 9.57 -11.79 -5.07
N ARG A 40 10.18 -12.12 -3.95
CA ARG A 40 10.38 -13.49 -3.49
C ARG A 40 9.34 -13.90 -2.46
N LEU A 41 9.19 -13.08 -1.45
CA LEU A 41 8.29 -13.30 -0.33
C LEU A 41 7.85 -11.96 0.22
N GLY A 42 6.62 -11.88 0.65
CA GLY A 42 6.12 -10.78 1.46
C GLY A 42 5.34 -11.29 2.66
N VAL A 43 5.38 -10.52 3.72
CA VAL A 43 4.59 -10.75 4.93
C VAL A 43 3.85 -9.48 5.25
N ALA A 44 2.58 -9.58 5.58
CA ALA A 44 1.79 -8.45 6.03
C ALA A 44 1.04 -8.79 7.31
N VAL A 45 1.02 -7.84 8.23
CA VAL A 45 0.20 -7.87 9.44
C VAL A 45 -0.92 -6.86 9.27
N ILE A 46 -2.15 -7.32 9.33
CA ILE A 46 -3.32 -6.51 9.18
C ILE A 46 -4.02 -6.43 10.51
N GLY A 47 -4.37 -5.25 10.94
CA GLY A 47 -5.10 -5.06 12.18
C GLY A 47 -6.13 -3.95 12.06
N ARG A 48 -7.16 -4.04 12.88
CA ARG A 48 -8.15 -2.99 13.04
C ARG A 48 -7.68 -2.02 14.11
N TRP A 49 -7.64 -0.76 13.77
CA TRP A 49 -7.36 0.29 14.75
C TRP A 49 -8.64 0.65 15.49
N ARG A 50 -8.64 0.44 16.79
CA ARG A 50 -9.79 0.73 17.65
C ARG A 50 -9.31 1.15 19.04
N ASN A 51 -9.83 2.27 19.55
CA ASN A 51 -9.51 2.80 20.88
C ASN A 51 -8.00 2.87 21.16
N GLY A 52 -7.21 3.36 20.19
CA GLY A 52 -5.76 3.49 20.34
C GLY A 52 -4.99 2.18 20.32
N LYS A 53 -5.61 1.07 19.95
CA LYS A 53 -5.00 -0.26 19.91
C LYS A 53 -5.22 -0.96 18.57
N LEU A 54 -4.24 -1.77 18.18
CA LEU A 54 -4.36 -2.66 17.05
C LEU A 54 -4.99 -3.98 17.51
N THR A 55 -6.19 -4.25 17.02
CA THR A 55 -7.00 -5.43 17.36
C THR A 55 -7.19 -6.34 16.15
N ASN A 56 -7.64 -7.58 16.38
CA ASN A 56 -7.95 -8.55 15.32
C ASN A 56 -6.80 -8.72 14.32
N ARG A 57 -5.60 -8.93 14.82
CA ARG A 57 -4.40 -9.08 13.98
C ARG A 57 -4.50 -10.33 13.12
N LYS A 58 -4.21 -10.17 11.84
CA LYS A 58 -4.08 -11.27 10.89
C LYS A 58 -2.73 -11.15 10.20
N VAL A 59 -2.01 -12.24 10.14
CA VAL A 59 -0.75 -12.34 9.40
C VAL A 59 -1.00 -13.08 8.11
N ILE A 60 -0.56 -12.50 7.00
CA ILE A 60 -0.58 -13.15 5.69
C ILE A 60 0.82 -13.23 5.11
N ARG A 61 1.07 -14.27 4.35
CA ARG A 61 2.28 -14.43 3.53
C ARG A 61 1.87 -14.43 2.07
N PHE A 62 2.67 -13.82 1.23
CA PHE A 62 2.42 -13.77 -0.20
C PHE A 62 3.71 -13.87 -1.00
N THR A 63 3.64 -14.50 -2.15
CA THR A 63 4.75 -14.66 -3.09
C THR A 63 4.50 -13.94 -4.40
N LYS A 64 3.29 -13.45 -4.60
CA LYS A 64 2.87 -12.70 -5.79
C LYS A 64 2.23 -11.38 -5.38
N ALA A 65 2.53 -10.33 -6.12
CA ALA A 65 1.93 -9.01 -5.92
C ALA A 65 0.39 -9.04 -5.94
N ALA A 66 -0.21 -9.85 -6.83
CA ALA A 66 -1.66 -9.99 -6.92
C ALA A 66 -2.30 -10.51 -5.62
N GLN A 67 -1.62 -11.36 -4.87
CA GLN A 67 -2.10 -11.85 -3.58
C GLN A 67 -2.16 -10.72 -2.54
N PHE A 68 -1.13 -9.90 -2.49
CA PHE A 68 -1.09 -8.72 -1.62
C PHE A 68 -2.24 -7.76 -1.92
N TRP A 69 -2.40 -7.37 -3.17
CA TRP A 69 -3.44 -6.42 -3.56
C TRP A 69 -4.85 -6.96 -3.40
N ARG A 70 -5.05 -8.25 -3.59
CA ARG A 70 -6.35 -8.88 -3.30
C ARG A 70 -6.73 -8.71 -1.84
N VAL A 71 -5.78 -8.86 -0.93
CA VAL A 71 -6.00 -8.65 0.50
C VAL A 71 -6.26 -7.18 0.81
N VAL A 72 -5.42 -6.28 0.30
CA VAL A 72 -5.62 -4.82 0.49
C VAL A 72 -6.99 -4.38 -0.02
N LYS A 73 -7.36 -4.79 -1.22
CA LYS A 73 -8.68 -4.48 -1.82
C LYS A 73 -9.84 -5.02 -0.97
N GLY A 74 -9.68 -6.15 -0.33
CA GLY A 74 -10.69 -6.72 0.56
C GLY A 74 -11.00 -5.85 1.78
N TYR A 75 -10.05 -5.03 2.24
CA TYR A 75 -10.23 -4.07 3.32
C TYR A 75 -10.63 -2.67 2.84
N LEU A 76 -10.49 -2.39 1.55
CA LEU A 76 -10.93 -1.13 0.95
C LEU A 76 -12.42 -1.20 0.68
N ARG A 77 -13.21 -0.61 1.56
CA ARG A 77 -14.66 -0.50 1.41
C ARG A 77 -15.06 0.98 1.28
N LYS A 78 -16.26 1.20 0.81
CA LYS A 78 -16.83 2.55 0.68
C LYS A 78 -16.63 3.37 1.96
N ARG A 79 -15.99 4.54 1.83
CA ARG A 79 -15.69 5.49 2.91
C ARG A 79 -14.71 4.97 3.97
N GLN A 80 -13.95 3.92 3.70
CA GLN A 80 -12.92 3.44 4.61
C GLN A 80 -11.53 3.75 4.08
N THR A 81 -10.66 4.15 4.98
CA THR A 81 -9.25 4.39 4.69
C THR A 81 -8.41 3.28 5.28
N VAL A 82 -7.57 2.70 4.46
CA VAL A 82 -6.54 1.74 4.87
C VAL A 82 -5.18 2.42 4.82
N TRP A 83 -4.41 2.30 5.87
CA TRP A 83 -3.05 2.82 5.89
C TRP A 83 -2.06 1.68 5.70
N LEU A 84 -1.16 1.86 4.73
CA LEU A 84 -0.08 0.94 4.43
C LEU A 84 1.22 1.46 5.02
N PHE A 85 1.92 0.61 5.76
CA PHE A 85 3.20 0.90 6.36
C PHE A 85 4.23 -0.14 5.92
N ALA A 86 5.40 0.32 5.55
CA ALA A 86 6.55 -0.54 5.31
C ALA A 86 7.83 0.19 5.70
N HIS A 87 8.88 -0.55 6.01
CA HIS A 87 10.16 0.02 6.35
C HIS A 87 10.78 0.79 5.17
N ASN A 88 10.79 0.18 4.00
CA ASN A 88 11.21 0.83 2.76
C ASN A 88 10.04 0.86 1.77
N ILE A 89 9.09 1.74 2.02
CA ILE A 89 7.80 1.76 1.31
C ILE A 89 7.94 1.91 -0.21
N GLY A 90 8.91 2.68 -0.69
CA GLY A 90 9.13 2.85 -2.12
C GLY A 90 9.59 1.55 -2.79
N PHE A 91 10.51 0.84 -2.16
CA PHE A 91 11.01 -0.45 -2.65
C PHE A 91 9.93 -1.55 -2.54
N ASP A 92 9.28 -1.66 -1.40
CA ASP A 92 8.24 -2.66 -1.16
C ASP A 92 7.06 -2.51 -2.11
N LEU A 93 6.61 -1.28 -2.37
CA LEU A 93 5.54 -1.02 -3.33
C LEU A 93 5.96 -1.29 -4.77
N THR A 94 7.23 -1.06 -5.10
CA THR A 94 7.77 -1.41 -6.43
C THR A 94 7.77 -2.92 -6.64
N LEU A 95 8.20 -3.69 -5.65
CA LEU A 95 8.13 -5.16 -5.69
C LEU A 95 6.70 -5.66 -5.77
N CYS A 96 5.76 -4.99 -5.12
CA CYS A 96 4.32 -5.26 -5.22
C CYS A 96 3.67 -4.70 -6.49
N LYS A 97 4.44 -4.19 -7.44
CA LYS A 97 3.97 -3.71 -8.75
C LYS A 97 2.90 -2.61 -8.69
N LEU A 98 2.96 -1.74 -7.68
CA LEU A 98 2.00 -0.64 -7.57
C LEU A 98 2.01 0.24 -8.82
N TRP A 99 3.20 0.57 -9.33
CA TRP A 99 3.36 1.47 -10.47
C TRP A 99 2.73 0.88 -11.74
N ASP A 100 2.92 -0.42 -11.98
CA ASP A 100 2.31 -1.12 -13.11
C ASP A 100 0.78 -1.10 -13.01
N LEU A 101 0.24 -1.28 -11.79
CA LEU A 101 -1.21 -1.21 -11.56
C LEU A 101 -1.75 0.20 -11.78
N MET A 102 -0.99 1.22 -11.48
CA MET A 102 -1.36 2.61 -11.77
C MET A 102 -1.35 2.90 -13.26
N GLU A 103 -0.35 2.42 -14.00
CA GLU A 103 -0.30 2.56 -15.46
C GLU A 103 -1.48 1.89 -16.16
N HIS A 104 -1.93 0.76 -15.64
CA HIS A 104 -3.10 0.05 -16.16
C HIS A 104 -4.44 0.58 -15.62
N GLY A 105 -4.45 1.68 -14.90
CA GLY A 105 -5.66 2.33 -14.41
C GLY A 105 -6.36 1.64 -13.24
N HIS A 106 -5.70 0.67 -12.59
CA HIS A 106 -6.24 0.03 -11.39
C HIS A 106 -6.24 0.94 -10.17
N PHE A 107 -5.29 1.87 -10.13
CA PHE A 107 -5.16 2.87 -9.07
C PHE A 107 -4.83 4.22 -9.67
N THR A 108 -5.28 5.28 -9.03
CA THR A 108 -4.95 6.65 -9.38
C THR A 108 -4.35 7.38 -8.20
N LEU A 109 -3.40 8.26 -8.47
CA LEU A 109 -2.93 9.21 -7.45
C LEU A 109 -3.93 10.34 -7.35
N SER A 110 -4.51 10.53 -6.17
CA SER A 110 -5.30 11.73 -5.96
C SER A 110 -4.38 12.93 -5.79
N ALA A 111 -4.71 13.97 -6.55
CA ALA A 111 -3.98 15.23 -6.56
C ALA A 111 -4.14 16.03 -5.25
N PRO A 112 -3.57 17.18 -5.22
CA PRO A 112 -2.22 17.53 -4.80
C PRO A 112 -2.22 17.96 -3.34
N GLY A 113 -1.52 17.36 -2.63
CA GLY A 113 -1.06 17.74 -1.32
C GLY A 113 -0.01 16.73 -0.96
N ARG A 114 0.98 17.11 -0.25
CA ARG A 114 2.19 16.35 0.09
C ARG A 114 1.98 14.94 0.68
N LYS A 115 0.77 14.41 0.64
CA LYS A 115 0.40 13.06 1.07
C LYS A 115 -0.02 12.27 -0.16
N ARG A 116 0.76 11.28 -0.52
CA ARG A 116 0.42 10.36 -1.62
C ARG A 116 -0.80 9.55 -1.22
N LYS A 117 -1.95 9.91 -1.76
CA LYS A 117 -3.15 9.08 -1.72
C LYS A 117 -3.21 8.29 -3.02
N VAL A 118 -3.54 7.05 -2.93
CA VAL A 118 -3.83 6.22 -4.09
C VAL A 118 -5.29 5.80 -3.98
N ASP A 119 -6.08 6.20 -4.96
CA ASP A 119 -7.49 5.87 -5.04
C ASP A 119 -7.72 4.74 -6.05
N ILE A 120 -8.71 3.91 -5.80
CA ILE A 120 -9.08 2.87 -6.76
C ILE A 120 -9.77 3.51 -7.96
N ALA A 121 -9.35 3.12 -9.16
CA ALA A 121 -9.92 3.63 -10.41
C ALA A 121 -11.44 3.36 -10.52
N PRO A 122 -12.22 4.27 -11.15
CA PRO A 122 -13.67 4.18 -11.22
C PRO A 122 -14.22 2.88 -11.80
N GLY A 123 -13.50 2.25 -12.72
CA GLY A 123 -13.93 1.00 -13.36
C GLY A 123 -13.93 -0.23 -12.46
N GLU A 124 -13.21 -0.19 -11.36
CA GLU A 124 -13.18 -1.28 -10.36
C GLU A 124 -14.14 -1.06 -9.19
N GLN A 125 -14.78 0.09 -9.12
CA GLN A 125 -15.69 0.46 -8.03
C GLN A 125 -16.89 -0.48 -7.89
N ASN A 126 -17.26 -1.20 -8.94
CA ASN A 126 -18.38 -2.13 -8.91
C ASN A 126 -18.11 -3.43 -8.14
N ARG A 127 -16.84 -3.73 -7.83
CA ARG A 127 -16.46 -4.96 -7.11
C ARG A 127 -15.95 -4.72 -5.69
N VAL A 128 -15.39 -3.56 -5.44
CA VAL A 128 -14.75 -3.25 -4.15
C VAL A 128 -15.03 -1.79 -3.83
N GLY A 129 -16.09 -1.41 -3.28
CA GLY A 129 -16.49 -0.01 -3.04
C GLY A 129 -15.34 1.01 -2.98
N SER A 130 -15.57 2.25 -3.30
CA SER A 130 -14.57 3.32 -3.31
C SER A 130 -13.84 3.40 -1.96
N GLY A 131 -12.63 2.96 -1.92
CA GLY A 131 -11.74 3.02 -0.75
C GLY A 131 -10.48 3.81 -1.05
N ILE A 132 -9.90 4.38 -0.02
CA ILE A 132 -8.65 5.12 -0.09
C ILE A 132 -7.63 4.36 0.73
N PHE A 133 -6.45 4.09 0.18
CA PHE A 133 -5.33 3.69 1.00
C PHE A 133 -4.28 4.79 1.05
N LYS A 134 -3.76 5.03 2.21
CA LYS A 134 -2.64 5.94 2.45
C LYS A 134 -1.36 5.15 2.54
N VAL A 135 -0.38 5.58 1.78
CA VAL A 135 0.99 5.09 1.91
C VAL A 135 1.74 6.02 2.86
N ILE A 136 2.29 5.47 3.93
CA ILE A 136 3.09 6.22 4.88
C ILE A 136 4.54 5.82 4.71
N SER A 137 5.34 6.76 4.22
CA SER A 137 6.78 6.63 4.10
C SER A 137 7.47 7.13 5.38
N ASN A 138 8.61 6.55 5.70
CA ASN A 138 9.45 6.92 6.85
C ASN A 138 8.76 6.70 8.19
N PHE A 139 8.46 5.45 8.43
CA PHE A 139 8.08 4.99 9.74
C PHE A 139 9.35 4.69 10.54
N LEU A 140 9.79 5.67 11.22
CA LEU A 140 10.74 5.54 12.33
C LEU A 140 10.17 6.21 13.55
#